data_ab2983d459e1ae003a86f0f5966928e2
#
_entry.id   ab2983d459e1ae003a86f0f5966928e2
#
_cell.length_a   1.000
_cell.length_b   1.000
_cell.length_c   1.000
_cell.angle_alpha   90.00
_cell.angle_beta   90.00
_cell.angle_gamma   90.00
#
_symmetry.space_group_name_H-M   'P 1'
#
loop_
_entity.id
_entity.type
_entity.pdbx_description
1 polymer ?
#
loop_
_entity_poly.entity_id
_entity_poly.type
_entity_poly.pdbx_seq_one_letter_code
_entity_poly.pdbx_strand_id
1 'polypeptide(L)'
;MRRLSIVLWLAALFASANAQQVTLTVTNSGDQQRIEVVEADLQAVNKQLGTTNATLLIVRNAFGQEQPYQKSYDGKLLMYVSVQPHSKAVFTITQGKPTGFKCYVSGKLYPERADDITWENDLGIYRVYGPALQRSGEQSFGTDVWVKNIPDLVVEERYKMHMWGVGLRDSLKRAGKPKESSEIYLATSFHHDHGFGLDCYSVGPSLGCGAPALMKNGRPSTYYGCRVW
;
A
#
# COMPACT_ATOMS: atom_id res chain seq x y z
N MET A 1 -4.79 -25.92 0.75
CA MET A 1 -3.75 -24.94 0.39
C MET A 1 -2.43 -25.38 1.01
N ARG A 2 -1.46 -25.82 0.20
CA ARG A 2 -0.12 -26.17 0.71
C ARG A 2 0.66 -24.85 0.86
N ARG A 3 1.06 -24.55 2.09
CA ARG A 3 1.84 -23.35 2.42
C ARG A 3 3.28 -23.52 1.91
N LEU A 4 3.91 -22.43 1.50
CA LEU A 4 5.36 -22.40 1.26
C LEU A 4 6.07 -22.78 2.57
N SER A 5 6.96 -23.77 2.52
CA SER A 5 7.74 -24.13 3.70
C SER A 5 8.98 -23.24 3.77
N ILE A 6 9.12 -22.50 4.86
CA ILE A 6 10.35 -21.77 5.19
C ILE A 6 11.23 -22.70 6.00
N VAL A 7 12.41 -23.02 5.47
CA VAL A 7 13.43 -23.79 6.21
C VAL A 7 14.57 -22.86 6.53
N LEU A 8 14.75 -22.55 7.81
CA LEU A 8 15.90 -21.81 8.31
C LEU A 8 17.07 -22.79 8.51
N TRP A 9 18.11 -22.69 7.66
CA TRP A 9 19.36 -23.43 7.88
C TRP A 9 20.37 -22.53 8.59
N LEU A 10 20.85 -22.98 9.74
CA LEU A 10 21.96 -22.38 10.46
C LEU A 10 23.26 -22.88 9.84
N ALA A 11 23.97 -22.07 9.08
CA ALA A 11 25.37 -22.29 8.76
C ALA A 11 26.23 -21.32 9.58
N ALA A 12 26.79 -21.80 10.67
CA ALA A 12 27.85 -21.08 11.41
C ALA A 12 29.18 -21.33 10.70
N LEU A 13 29.74 -20.31 10.06
CA LEU A 13 31.11 -20.32 9.53
C LEU A 13 31.97 -19.27 10.23
N PHE A 14 33.17 -19.66 10.51
CA PHE A 14 34.19 -19.05 11.35
C PHE A 14 34.56 -17.59 11.03
N ALA A 15 34.96 -16.86 12.06
CA ALA A 15 35.28 -15.47 12.12
C ALA A 15 36.48 -15.05 11.22
N SER A 16 36.13 -14.34 10.19
CA SER A 16 36.86 -13.14 9.72
C SER A 16 35.88 -11.98 9.92
N ALA A 17 36.36 -10.72 9.98
CA ALA A 17 35.54 -9.53 10.19
C ALA A 17 34.53 -9.30 9.05
N ASN A 18 33.78 -10.31 8.70
CA ASN A 18 32.64 -10.26 7.77
C ASN A 18 31.42 -9.80 8.55
N ALA A 19 30.74 -8.79 8.04
CA ALA A 19 29.43 -8.38 8.54
C ALA A 19 28.57 -9.64 8.72
N GLN A 20 28.01 -9.82 9.92
CA GLN A 20 27.14 -10.95 10.20
C GLN A 20 25.98 -10.94 9.19
N GLN A 21 25.73 -12.10 8.59
CA GLN A 21 24.69 -12.27 7.58
C GLN A 21 23.76 -13.41 7.96
N VAL A 22 22.52 -13.31 7.53
CA VAL A 22 21.50 -14.35 7.66
C VAL A 22 21.13 -14.85 6.28
N THR A 23 21.10 -16.16 6.10
CA THR A 23 20.60 -16.78 4.87
C THR A 23 19.20 -17.29 5.08
N LEU A 24 18.26 -16.83 4.24
CA LEU A 24 16.90 -17.29 4.19
C LEU A 24 16.67 -18.10 2.91
N THR A 25 16.15 -19.31 3.04
CA THR A 25 15.80 -20.17 1.90
C THR A 25 14.30 -20.37 1.85
N VAL A 26 13.69 -20.04 0.71
CA VAL A 26 12.28 -20.26 0.43
C VAL A 26 12.17 -21.39 -0.58
N THR A 27 11.38 -22.42 -0.27
CA THR A 27 11.24 -23.61 -1.11
C THR A 27 9.80 -23.72 -1.63
N ASN A 28 9.66 -23.95 -2.92
CA ASN A 28 8.42 -24.30 -3.57
C ASN A 28 8.46 -25.79 -3.96
N SER A 29 7.66 -26.61 -3.27
CA SER A 29 7.53 -28.05 -3.57
C SER A 29 6.34 -28.36 -4.47
N GLY A 30 5.62 -27.36 -4.95
CA GLY A 30 4.46 -27.51 -5.83
C GLY A 30 4.83 -27.50 -7.30
N ASP A 31 3.87 -27.89 -8.14
CA ASP A 31 4.00 -28.04 -9.59
C ASP A 31 3.84 -26.72 -10.36
N GLN A 32 3.55 -25.62 -9.66
CA GLN A 32 3.36 -24.29 -10.26
C GLN A 32 4.28 -23.25 -9.63
N GLN A 33 4.67 -22.26 -10.41
CA GLN A 33 5.36 -21.09 -9.90
C GLN A 33 4.52 -20.42 -8.81
N ARG A 34 5.16 -20.02 -7.73
CA ARG A 34 4.52 -19.27 -6.64
C ARG A 34 5.14 -17.89 -6.53
N ILE A 35 4.26 -16.89 -6.48
CA ILE A 35 4.61 -15.49 -6.28
C ILE A 35 3.83 -15.04 -5.06
N GLU A 36 4.52 -14.85 -3.93
CA GLU A 36 3.87 -14.61 -2.64
C GLU A 36 4.72 -13.70 -1.75
N VAL A 37 4.06 -13.11 -0.76
CA VAL A 37 4.75 -12.52 0.38
C VAL A 37 5.11 -13.63 1.35
N VAL A 38 6.39 -13.76 1.67
CA VAL A 38 6.89 -14.65 2.71
C VAL A 38 7.24 -13.87 3.97
N GLU A 39 7.08 -14.51 5.11
CA GLU A 39 7.31 -13.93 6.42
C GLU A 39 8.47 -14.63 7.12
N ALA A 40 9.42 -13.87 7.64
CA ALA A 40 10.44 -14.36 8.54
C ALA A 40 10.31 -13.66 9.89
N ASP A 41 10.64 -14.35 10.97
CA ASP A 41 10.67 -13.78 12.31
C ASP A 41 11.81 -12.74 12.41
N LEU A 42 11.46 -11.47 12.59
CA LEU A 42 12.42 -10.37 12.61
C LEU A 42 13.34 -10.45 13.84
N GLN A 43 12.84 -10.99 14.95
CA GLN A 43 13.66 -11.16 16.16
C GLN A 43 14.73 -12.24 15.94
N ALA A 44 14.38 -13.35 15.29
CA ALA A 44 15.33 -14.39 14.93
C ALA A 44 16.39 -13.87 13.95
N VAL A 45 16.00 -13.08 12.93
CA VAL A 45 16.92 -12.41 11.99
C VAL A 45 17.87 -11.48 12.75
N ASN A 46 17.34 -10.61 13.61
CA ASN A 46 18.17 -9.69 14.40
C ASN A 46 19.16 -10.44 15.29
N LYS A 47 18.74 -11.50 15.98
CA LYS A 47 19.60 -12.33 16.83
C LYS A 47 20.77 -12.93 16.04
N GLN A 48 20.52 -13.44 14.84
CA GLN A 48 21.55 -13.99 13.98
C GLN A 48 22.50 -12.90 13.42
N LEU A 49 22.01 -11.67 13.25
CA LEU A 49 22.83 -10.51 12.89
C LEU A 49 23.60 -9.93 14.10
N GLY A 50 23.51 -10.54 15.27
CA GLY A 50 24.18 -10.05 16.49
C GLY A 50 23.65 -8.74 17.02
N THR A 51 22.38 -8.41 16.75
CA THR A 51 21.73 -7.18 17.19
C THR A 51 20.36 -7.47 17.81
N THR A 52 19.87 -6.55 18.63
CA THR A 52 18.51 -6.62 19.18
C THR A 52 17.49 -5.89 18.30
N ASN A 53 17.94 -4.93 17.50
CA ASN A 53 17.06 -4.14 16.64
C ASN A 53 17.86 -3.54 15.47
N ALA A 54 17.98 -4.27 14.38
CA ALA A 54 18.54 -3.73 13.15
C ALA A 54 17.58 -2.67 12.58
N THR A 55 17.99 -1.41 12.58
CA THR A 55 17.16 -0.32 12.05
C THR A 55 16.95 -0.48 10.53
N LEU A 56 18.02 -0.78 9.80
CA LEU A 56 18.03 -0.95 8.36
C LEU A 56 18.66 -2.28 7.98
N LEU A 57 18.07 -2.96 7.03
CA LEU A 57 18.52 -4.21 6.47
C LEU A 57 18.78 -4.07 4.98
N ILE A 58 19.66 -4.89 4.46
CA ILE A 58 19.83 -5.11 3.03
C ILE A 58 19.48 -6.57 2.78
N VAL A 59 18.51 -6.81 1.92
CA VAL A 59 18.12 -8.15 1.48
C VAL A 59 18.60 -8.33 0.05
N ARG A 60 19.39 -9.38 -0.24
CA ARG A 60 19.85 -9.69 -1.60
C ARG A 60 19.42 -11.09 -2.01
N ASN A 61 19.04 -11.22 -3.28
CA ASN A 61 18.83 -12.54 -3.88
C ASN A 61 20.15 -13.26 -4.19
N ALA A 62 20.07 -14.48 -4.72
CA ALA A 62 21.24 -15.28 -5.09
C ALA A 62 22.16 -14.62 -6.15
N PHE A 63 21.68 -13.63 -6.88
CA PHE A 63 22.44 -12.87 -7.87
C PHE A 63 23.06 -11.58 -7.29
N GLY A 64 22.96 -11.37 -5.98
CA GLY A 64 23.46 -10.16 -5.30
C GLY A 64 22.59 -8.92 -5.48
N GLN A 65 21.45 -9.02 -6.15
CA GLN A 65 20.52 -7.91 -6.37
C GLN A 65 19.73 -7.63 -5.11
N GLU A 66 19.63 -6.37 -4.71
CA GLU A 66 18.82 -5.96 -3.58
C GLU A 66 17.33 -6.19 -3.85
N GLN A 67 16.63 -6.66 -2.84
CA GLN A 67 15.21 -6.95 -2.87
C GLN A 67 14.46 -6.04 -1.88
N PRO A 68 13.27 -5.54 -2.24
CA PRO A 68 12.44 -4.81 -1.31
C PRO A 68 11.96 -5.70 -0.18
N TYR A 69 11.87 -5.12 1.00
CA TYR A 69 11.31 -5.77 2.18
C TYR A 69 10.49 -4.77 3.00
N GLN A 70 9.66 -5.29 3.87
CA GLN A 70 8.94 -4.50 4.86
C GLN A 70 9.05 -5.15 6.24
N LYS A 71 9.13 -4.33 7.28
CA LYS A 71 8.95 -4.78 8.66
C LYS A 71 7.51 -4.53 9.07
N SER A 72 6.83 -5.57 9.52
CA SER A 72 5.45 -5.46 10.00
C SER A 72 5.40 -5.04 11.47
N TYR A 73 4.25 -4.54 11.91
CA TYR A 73 4.02 -4.14 13.30
C TYR A 73 4.02 -5.33 14.29
N ASP A 74 3.77 -6.54 13.80
CA ASP A 74 3.80 -7.78 14.58
C ASP A 74 5.17 -8.48 14.58
N GLY A 75 6.22 -7.78 14.13
CA GLY A 75 7.60 -8.26 14.22
C GLY A 75 8.02 -9.25 13.15
N LYS A 76 7.44 -9.17 11.97
CA LYS A 76 7.82 -9.96 10.80
C LYS A 76 8.68 -9.16 9.82
N LEU A 77 9.58 -9.84 9.14
CA LEU A 77 10.21 -9.38 7.92
C LEU A 77 9.44 -9.96 6.74
N LEU A 78 8.80 -9.08 5.98
CA LEU A 78 7.99 -9.43 4.81
C LEU A 78 8.84 -9.26 3.56
N MET A 79 8.83 -10.26 2.67
CA MET A 79 9.52 -10.21 1.39
C MET A 79 8.62 -10.76 0.29
N TYR A 80 8.53 -10.05 -0.83
CA TYR A 80 7.84 -10.52 -2.01
C TYR A 80 8.79 -11.40 -2.83
N VAL A 81 8.44 -12.67 -3.02
CA VAL A 81 9.31 -13.67 -3.64
C VAL A 81 8.60 -14.40 -4.76
N SER A 82 9.38 -14.75 -5.78
CA SER A 82 8.96 -15.62 -6.88
C SER A 82 9.82 -16.88 -6.88
N VAL A 83 9.18 -18.06 -6.79
CA VAL A 83 9.87 -19.35 -6.74
C VAL A 83 9.26 -20.29 -7.77
N GLN A 84 10.08 -20.78 -8.68
CA GLN A 84 9.69 -21.74 -9.71
C GLN A 84 9.24 -23.08 -9.11
N PRO A 85 8.49 -23.92 -9.86
CA PRO A 85 8.12 -25.26 -9.43
C PRO A 85 9.34 -26.06 -8.98
N HIS A 86 9.19 -26.84 -7.91
CA HIS A 86 10.24 -27.75 -7.37
C HIS A 86 11.60 -27.09 -7.16
N SER A 87 11.60 -25.78 -6.80
CA SER A 87 12.81 -24.96 -6.75
C SER A 87 12.94 -24.22 -5.41
N LYS A 88 14.07 -23.51 -5.28
CA LYS A 88 14.40 -22.69 -4.10
C LYS A 88 14.80 -21.29 -4.53
N ALA A 89 14.43 -20.31 -3.72
CA ALA A 89 15.01 -18.96 -3.76
C ALA A 89 15.82 -18.74 -2.48
N VAL A 90 17.02 -18.19 -2.61
CA VAL A 90 17.93 -17.93 -1.50
C VAL A 90 18.14 -16.43 -1.38
N PHE A 91 18.04 -15.94 -0.16
CA PHE A 91 18.23 -14.53 0.17
C PHE A 91 19.29 -14.40 1.25
N THR A 92 20.12 -13.38 1.12
CA THR A 92 21.10 -12.98 2.14
C THR A 92 20.65 -11.67 2.75
N ILE A 93 20.60 -11.62 4.08
CA ILE A 93 20.18 -10.44 4.84
C ILE A 93 21.37 -9.95 5.65
N THR A 94 21.70 -8.67 5.52
CA THR A 94 22.77 -8.00 6.26
C THR A 94 22.25 -6.69 6.87
N GLN A 95 22.96 -6.15 7.86
CA GLN A 95 22.74 -4.79 8.31
C GLN A 95 23.27 -3.80 7.28
N GLY A 96 22.55 -2.72 7.02
CA GLY A 96 22.99 -1.66 6.13
C GLY A 96 21.83 -0.85 5.58
N LYS A 97 22.16 0.28 4.97
CA LYS A 97 21.17 1.14 4.31
C LYS A 97 20.86 0.58 2.92
N PRO A 98 19.62 0.14 2.65
CA PRO A 98 19.25 -0.36 1.34
C PRO A 98 19.26 0.77 0.29
N THR A 99 19.35 0.41 -0.97
CA THR A 99 19.00 1.31 -2.07
C THR A 99 17.52 1.63 -2.02
N GLY A 100 17.13 2.81 -2.51
CA GLY A 100 15.72 3.18 -2.60
C GLY A 100 14.99 2.32 -3.64
N PHE A 101 13.80 1.84 -3.28
CA PHE A 101 12.89 1.18 -4.23
C PHE A 101 11.74 2.11 -4.57
N LYS A 102 11.24 2.01 -5.80
CA LYS A 102 10.01 2.69 -6.18
C LYS A 102 8.86 2.13 -5.34
N CYS A 103 8.15 3.02 -4.64
CA CYS A 103 6.99 2.63 -3.86
C CYS A 103 5.74 2.68 -4.75
N TYR A 104 4.95 1.61 -4.72
CA TYR A 104 3.68 1.48 -5.43
C TYR A 104 2.48 1.46 -4.48
N VAL A 105 2.70 1.78 -3.21
CA VAL A 105 1.66 1.79 -2.18
C VAL A 105 1.70 3.10 -1.42
N SER A 106 0.55 3.72 -1.22
CA SER A 106 0.42 4.94 -0.42
C SER A 106 -0.89 4.91 0.36
N GLY A 107 -0.91 5.54 1.51
CA GLY A 107 -2.13 5.77 2.29
C GLY A 107 -2.00 7.06 3.08
N LYS A 108 -3.02 7.91 2.99
CA LYS A 108 -2.96 9.25 3.59
C LYS A 108 -4.36 9.78 3.91
N LEU A 109 -4.43 10.60 4.95
CA LEU A 109 -5.55 11.49 5.24
C LEU A 109 -5.40 12.78 4.43
N TYR A 110 -6.48 13.23 3.82
CA TYR A 110 -6.57 14.46 3.03
C TYR A 110 -7.57 15.43 3.64
N PRO A 111 -7.18 16.25 4.64
CA PRO A 111 -8.08 17.23 5.25
C PRO A 111 -8.59 18.24 4.23
N GLU A 112 -7.77 18.60 3.24
CA GLU A 112 -8.11 19.52 2.15
C GLU A 112 -9.20 18.98 1.22
N ARG A 113 -9.46 17.66 1.24
CA ARG A 113 -10.53 16.99 0.48
C ARG A 113 -11.59 16.44 1.44
N ALA A 114 -12.09 17.30 2.30
CA ALA A 114 -13.18 17.01 3.25
C ALA A 114 -12.89 15.81 4.18
N ASP A 115 -11.64 15.69 4.66
CA ASP A 115 -11.14 14.65 5.55
C ASP A 115 -11.15 13.22 4.91
N ASP A 116 -11.07 13.11 3.61
CA ASP A 116 -10.98 11.78 2.96
C ASP A 116 -9.75 11.02 3.45
N ILE A 117 -9.91 9.71 3.67
CA ILE A 117 -8.79 8.78 3.74
C ILE A 117 -8.74 8.01 2.42
N THR A 118 -7.57 8.04 1.79
CA THR A 118 -7.35 7.34 0.54
C THR A 118 -6.08 6.51 0.62
N TRP A 119 -6.15 5.29 0.14
CA TRP A 119 -4.98 4.44 -0.06
C TRP A 119 -5.00 3.86 -1.46
N GLU A 120 -3.81 3.62 -2.01
CA GLU A 120 -3.65 3.07 -3.34
C GLU A 120 -2.51 2.06 -3.40
N ASN A 121 -2.61 1.16 -4.34
CA ASN A 121 -1.54 0.27 -4.77
C ASN A 121 -1.38 0.32 -6.30
N ASP A 122 -0.61 -0.59 -6.87
CA ASP A 122 -0.40 -0.70 -8.32
C ASP A 122 -1.65 -1.10 -9.12
N LEU A 123 -2.71 -1.58 -8.48
CA LEU A 123 -3.92 -2.09 -9.12
C LEU A 123 -5.16 -1.20 -8.93
N GLY A 124 -5.26 -0.51 -7.82
CA GLY A 124 -6.47 0.24 -7.49
C GLY A 124 -6.26 1.32 -6.44
N ILE A 125 -7.28 2.17 -6.32
CA ILE A 125 -7.38 3.23 -5.33
C ILE A 125 -8.64 2.98 -4.52
N TYR A 126 -8.54 3.19 -3.22
CA TYR A 126 -9.63 3.03 -2.27
C TYR A 126 -9.77 4.33 -1.49
N ARG A 127 -11.00 4.79 -1.32
CA ARG A 127 -11.29 6.03 -0.60
C ARG A 127 -12.42 5.81 0.39
N VAL A 128 -12.27 6.41 1.56
CA VAL A 128 -13.35 6.57 2.52
C VAL A 128 -13.58 8.06 2.72
N TYR A 129 -14.81 8.47 2.52
CA TYR A 129 -15.21 9.86 2.69
C TYR A 129 -15.18 10.25 4.15
N GLY A 130 -14.59 11.41 4.40
CA GLY A 130 -14.38 11.90 5.74
C GLY A 130 -15.62 12.57 6.36
N PRO A 131 -15.55 12.83 7.66
CA PRO A 131 -16.63 13.44 8.40
C PRO A 131 -16.98 14.86 7.94
N ALA A 132 -16.05 15.58 7.33
CA ALA A 132 -16.34 16.90 6.80
C ALA A 132 -17.32 16.83 5.62
N LEU A 133 -17.19 15.83 4.75
CA LEU A 133 -18.17 15.61 3.68
C LEU A 133 -19.54 15.25 4.22
N GLN A 134 -19.61 14.36 5.21
CA GLN A 134 -20.88 13.97 5.85
C GLN A 134 -21.57 15.17 6.53
N ARG A 135 -20.81 16.07 7.16
CA ARG A 135 -21.35 17.32 7.74
C ARG A 135 -21.95 18.27 6.69
N SER A 136 -21.52 18.18 5.44
CA SER A 136 -22.14 18.95 4.34
C SER A 136 -23.50 18.43 3.89
N GLY A 137 -23.95 17.28 4.43
CA GLY A 137 -25.19 16.61 4.08
C GLY A 137 -25.03 15.57 2.97
N GLU A 138 -23.81 15.33 2.49
CA GLU A 138 -23.56 14.29 1.52
C GLU A 138 -23.61 12.90 2.16
N GLN A 139 -24.34 11.99 1.49
CA GLN A 139 -24.54 10.62 1.94
C GLN A 139 -23.64 9.68 1.15
N SER A 140 -22.38 9.56 1.57
CA SER A 140 -21.39 8.67 0.99
C SER A 140 -20.68 7.94 2.14
N PHE A 141 -21.19 6.75 2.50
CA PHE A 141 -20.81 6.08 3.76
C PHE A 141 -19.90 4.85 3.57
N GLY A 142 -19.81 4.32 2.38
CA GLY A 142 -19.02 3.14 2.10
C GLY A 142 -17.60 3.45 1.62
N THR A 143 -16.87 2.37 1.29
CA THR A 143 -15.59 2.47 0.62
C THR A 143 -15.80 2.65 -0.88
N ASP A 144 -15.21 3.68 -1.41
CA ASP A 144 -15.11 3.95 -2.84
C ASP A 144 -13.92 3.20 -3.45
N VAL A 145 -14.05 2.71 -4.68
CA VAL A 145 -13.03 1.93 -5.37
C VAL A 145 -12.83 2.46 -6.78
N TRP A 146 -11.60 2.85 -7.09
CA TRP A 146 -11.22 3.28 -8.43
C TRP A 146 -10.33 2.24 -9.08
N VAL A 147 -10.54 1.97 -10.35
CA VAL A 147 -9.66 1.14 -11.15
C VAL A 147 -8.49 1.96 -11.66
N LYS A 148 -7.31 1.34 -11.75
CA LYS A 148 -6.11 1.93 -12.34
C LYS A 148 -5.72 1.18 -13.60
N ASN A 149 -5.15 1.91 -14.56
CA ASN A 149 -4.55 1.35 -15.77
C ASN A 149 -3.02 1.55 -15.82
N ILE A 150 -2.44 2.17 -14.78
CA ILE A 150 -0.99 2.30 -14.57
C ILE A 150 -0.62 1.93 -13.13
N PRO A 151 0.59 1.42 -12.87
CA PRO A 151 1.01 1.02 -11.54
C PRO A 151 1.43 2.19 -10.65
N ASP A 152 1.63 3.38 -11.19
CA ASP A 152 2.16 4.55 -10.48
C ASP A 152 1.17 5.13 -9.47
N LEU A 153 1.68 5.76 -8.41
CA LEU A 153 0.86 6.48 -7.45
C LEU A 153 0.30 7.75 -8.10
N VAL A 154 -1.03 7.92 -8.08
CA VAL A 154 -1.72 8.99 -8.82
C VAL A 154 -2.72 9.80 -7.98
N VAL A 155 -3.01 9.39 -6.76
CA VAL A 155 -4.01 10.05 -5.91
C VAL A 155 -3.69 11.52 -5.68
N GLU A 156 -2.44 11.85 -5.36
CA GLU A 156 -2.03 13.24 -5.12
C GLU A 156 -2.30 14.14 -6.35
N GLU A 157 -1.98 13.65 -7.54
CA GLU A 157 -2.20 14.38 -8.78
C GLU A 157 -3.68 14.52 -9.10
N ARG A 158 -4.44 13.45 -8.93
CA ARG A 158 -5.90 13.44 -9.15
C ARG A 158 -6.60 14.41 -8.21
N TYR A 159 -6.20 14.47 -6.94
CA TYR A 159 -6.77 15.42 -5.99
C TYR A 159 -6.42 16.87 -6.32
N LYS A 160 -5.18 17.16 -6.67
CA LYS A 160 -4.79 18.50 -7.13
C LYS A 160 -5.59 18.95 -8.36
N MET A 161 -5.72 18.08 -9.35
CA MET A 161 -6.52 18.33 -10.54
C MET A 161 -7.99 18.61 -10.20
N HIS A 162 -8.59 17.77 -9.34
CA HIS A 162 -9.97 17.95 -8.92
C HIS A 162 -10.19 19.26 -8.16
N MET A 163 -9.35 19.58 -7.18
CA MET A 163 -9.46 20.81 -6.38
C MET A 163 -9.30 22.07 -7.25
N TRP A 164 -8.35 22.07 -8.17
CA TRP A 164 -8.21 23.12 -9.17
C TRP A 164 -9.49 23.24 -10.02
N GLY A 165 -10.01 22.13 -10.52
CA GLY A 165 -11.22 22.08 -11.33
C GLY A 165 -12.45 22.59 -10.60
N VAL A 166 -12.62 22.25 -9.32
CA VAL A 166 -13.74 22.78 -8.50
C VAL A 166 -13.70 24.30 -8.41
N GLY A 167 -12.56 24.89 -8.07
CA GLY A 167 -12.39 26.33 -7.96
C GLY A 167 -12.68 27.08 -9.28
N LEU A 168 -12.18 26.52 -10.40
CA LEU A 168 -12.39 27.11 -11.71
C LEU A 168 -13.86 27.00 -12.17
N ARG A 169 -14.49 25.85 -11.97
CA ARG A 169 -15.91 25.63 -12.29
C ARG A 169 -16.81 26.63 -11.57
N ASP A 170 -16.58 26.85 -10.28
CA ASP A 170 -17.37 27.79 -9.49
C ASP A 170 -17.19 29.23 -9.97
N SER A 171 -16.00 29.58 -10.36
CA SER A 171 -15.69 30.89 -10.95
C SER A 171 -16.41 31.09 -12.29
N LEU A 172 -16.38 30.08 -13.17
CA LEU A 172 -17.05 30.10 -14.47
C LEU A 172 -18.57 30.14 -14.32
N LYS A 173 -19.14 29.40 -13.36
CA LYS A 173 -20.58 29.46 -13.07
C LYS A 173 -21.00 30.86 -12.63
N ARG A 174 -20.26 31.50 -11.71
CA ARG A 174 -20.53 32.87 -11.28
C ARG A 174 -20.39 33.90 -12.42
N ALA A 175 -19.53 33.64 -13.39
CA ALA A 175 -19.35 34.46 -14.58
C ALA A 175 -20.39 34.19 -15.69
N GLY A 176 -21.40 33.33 -15.43
CA GLY A 176 -22.44 33.03 -16.43
C GLY A 176 -21.94 32.15 -17.59
N LYS A 177 -20.91 31.33 -17.36
CA LYS A 177 -20.26 30.47 -18.36
C LYS A 177 -20.48 28.98 -18.06
N PRO A 178 -21.73 28.48 -18.12
CA PRO A 178 -22.03 27.10 -17.72
C PRO A 178 -21.42 26.04 -18.65
N LYS A 179 -21.24 26.35 -19.93
CA LYS A 179 -20.64 25.42 -20.90
C LYS A 179 -19.18 25.15 -20.56
N GLU A 180 -18.39 26.22 -20.39
CA GLU A 180 -16.98 26.12 -20.02
C GLU A 180 -16.82 25.45 -18.64
N SER A 181 -17.74 25.72 -17.70
CA SER A 181 -17.76 25.02 -16.42
C SER A 181 -17.96 23.51 -16.57
N SER A 182 -18.81 23.07 -17.51
CA SER A 182 -19.02 21.66 -17.80
C SER A 182 -17.80 21.01 -18.45
N GLU A 183 -17.12 21.71 -19.32
CA GLU A 183 -15.86 21.24 -19.95
C GLU A 183 -14.77 21.00 -18.87
N ILE A 184 -14.63 21.93 -17.92
CA ILE A 184 -13.70 21.75 -16.79
C ILE A 184 -14.12 20.55 -15.92
N TYR A 185 -15.42 20.33 -15.70
CA TYR A 185 -15.88 19.14 -14.98
C TYR A 185 -15.42 17.86 -15.68
N LEU A 186 -15.64 17.73 -16.96
CA LEU A 186 -15.23 16.57 -17.74
C LEU A 186 -13.72 16.37 -17.70
N ALA A 187 -12.95 17.46 -17.79
CA ALA A 187 -11.48 17.41 -17.75
C ALA A 187 -10.87 17.07 -16.39
N THR A 188 -11.63 17.19 -15.27
CA THR A 188 -11.10 17.03 -13.91
C THR A 188 -11.86 16.04 -13.04
N SER A 189 -12.94 15.45 -13.56
CA SER A 189 -13.77 14.49 -12.85
C SER A 189 -13.01 13.19 -12.59
N PHE A 190 -13.24 12.60 -11.41
CA PHE A 190 -12.75 11.26 -11.10
C PHE A 190 -13.42 10.17 -11.95
N HIS A 191 -14.64 10.42 -12.44
CA HIS A 191 -15.43 9.48 -13.25
C HIS A 191 -15.04 9.45 -14.74
N HIS A 192 -13.98 10.14 -15.13
CA HIS A 192 -13.40 10.08 -16.46
C HIS A 192 -11.95 9.61 -16.39
N ASP A 193 -11.58 8.73 -17.32
CA ASP A 193 -10.20 8.28 -17.43
C ASP A 193 -9.36 9.37 -18.09
N HIS A 194 -8.33 9.81 -17.37
CA HIS A 194 -7.33 10.78 -17.83
C HIS A 194 -5.97 10.12 -18.03
N GLY A 195 -5.93 8.82 -18.36
CA GLY A 195 -4.72 8.04 -18.50
C GLY A 195 -4.28 7.32 -17.22
N PHE A 196 -5.07 7.40 -16.13
CA PHE A 196 -4.73 6.84 -14.81
C PHE A 196 -5.75 5.79 -14.32
N GLY A 197 -6.83 5.60 -15.06
CA GLY A 197 -8.03 4.91 -14.60
C GLY A 197 -9.10 5.86 -14.08
N LEU A 198 -10.13 5.33 -13.47
CA LEU A 198 -11.31 6.11 -13.06
C LEU A 198 -12.03 5.53 -11.86
N ASP A 199 -12.82 6.39 -11.21
CA ASP A 199 -13.87 6.04 -10.27
C ASP A 199 -15.09 5.54 -11.03
N CYS A 200 -15.44 4.27 -10.86
CA CYS A 200 -16.44 3.58 -11.69
C CYS A 200 -17.88 3.76 -11.20
N TYR A 201 -18.10 4.25 -9.98
CA TYR A 201 -19.43 4.33 -9.39
C TYR A 201 -19.52 5.38 -8.29
N SER A 202 -20.75 5.71 -7.90
CA SER A 202 -21.01 6.56 -6.74
C SER A 202 -21.42 5.72 -5.54
N VAL A 203 -20.74 5.90 -4.42
CA VAL A 203 -20.98 5.13 -3.18
C VAL A 203 -22.38 5.35 -2.65
N GLY A 204 -22.84 6.61 -2.57
CA GLY A 204 -24.17 6.96 -2.05
C GLY A 204 -24.36 6.56 -0.57
N PRO A 205 -25.61 6.40 -0.13
CA PRO A 205 -25.94 6.10 1.28
C PRO A 205 -25.74 4.63 1.67
N SER A 206 -25.19 3.80 0.81
CA SER A 206 -24.86 2.41 1.13
C SER A 206 -23.46 2.29 1.71
N LEU A 207 -23.18 1.17 2.41
CA LEU A 207 -21.84 0.86 2.86
C LEU A 207 -20.92 0.35 1.72
N GLY A 208 -21.47 0.08 0.53
CA GLY A 208 -20.70 -0.40 -0.61
C GLY A 208 -19.86 -1.63 -0.28
N CYS A 209 -18.54 -1.54 -0.47
CA CYS A 209 -17.58 -2.59 -0.12
C CYS A 209 -17.25 -2.67 1.38
N GLY A 210 -18.01 -1.99 2.22
CA GLY A 210 -17.78 -1.89 3.66
C GLY A 210 -17.36 -0.49 4.11
N ALA A 211 -17.09 -0.35 5.38
CA ALA A 211 -16.58 0.88 5.99
C ALA A 211 -15.44 0.54 6.96
N PRO A 212 -14.44 1.42 7.12
CA PRO A 212 -13.37 1.22 8.08
C PRO A 212 -13.91 1.34 9.50
N ALA A 213 -13.32 0.58 10.41
CA ALA A 213 -13.61 0.67 11.83
C ALA A 213 -12.32 0.57 12.66
N LEU A 214 -12.19 1.44 13.66
CA LEU A 214 -11.16 1.24 14.68
C LEU A 214 -11.56 0.05 15.55
N MET A 215 -10.71 -0.97 15.55
CA MET A 215 -10.96 -2.19 16.33
C MET A 215 -10.32 -2.10 17.70
N LYS A 216 -11.06 -2.48 18.75
CA LYS A 216 -10.54 -2.65 20.11
C LYS A 216 -10.98 -4.01 20.63
N ASN A 217 -10.03 -4.87 21.00
CA ASN A 217 -10.29 -6.22 21.50
C ASN A 217 -11.17 -7.05 20.55
N GLY A 218 -10.91 -6.99 19.25
CA GLY A 218 -11.65 -7.74 18.23
C GLY A 218 -13.07 -7.23 17.93
N ARG A 219 -13.45 -6.07 18.45
CA ARG A 219 -14.76 -5.44 18.21
C ARG A 219 -14.61 -4.01 17.71
N PRO A 220 -15.52 -3.51 16.86
CA PRO A 220 -15.54 -2.11 16.50
C PRO A 220 -15.64 -1.23 17.75
N SER A 221 -14.78 -0.21 17.83
CA SER A 221 -14.80 0.73 18.94
C SER A 221 -15.97 1.67 18.83
N THR A 222 -16.61 2.00 19.96
CA THR A 222 -17.66 3.04 20.02
C THR A 222 -17.12 4.45 19.78
N TYR A 223 -15.79 4.65 19.88
CA TYR A 223 -15.11 5.87 19.43
C TYR A 223 -14.88 5.89 17.91
N TYR A 224 -15.48 5.00 17.22
CA TYR A 224 -15.62 5.02 15.80
C TYR A 224 -16.45 6.24 15.41
N GLY A 225 -15.82 7.24 15.10
CA GLY A 225 -16.43 8.47 14.64
C GLY A 225 -15.34 9.49 14.43
N CYS A 226 -15.54 10.25 13.51
CA CYS A 226 -15.00 11.52 13.06
C CYS A 226 -13.73 12.14 13.71
N ARG A 227 -13.21 11.61 14.82
CA ARG A 227 -12.05 12.16 15.54
C ARG A 227 -10.80 11.29 15.46
N VAL A 228 -10.87 10.17 14.77
CA VAL A 228 -9.74 9.23 14.67
C VAL A 228 -9.03 9.36 13.32
N TRP A 229 -9.60 10.15 12.47
CA TRP A 229 -9.07 10.47 11.15
C TRP A 229 -8.22 11.72 11.17
#